data_7f47eafec34e0a7e65db1968cb283cff
#
_entry.id   7f47eafec34e0a7e65db1968cb283cff
#
_cell.length_a   1.000
_cell.length_b   1.000
_cell.length_c   1.000
_cell.angle_alpha   90.00
_cell.angle_beta   90.00
_cell.angle_gamma   90.00
#
_symmetry.space_group_name_H-M   'P 1'
#
loop_
_entity.id
_entity.type
_entity.pdbx_description
1 polymer ?
#
loop_
_entity_poly.entity_id
_entity_poly.type
_entity_poly.pdbx_seq_one_letter_code
_entity_poly.pdbx_strand_id
1 'polypeptide(L)'
;TLHFVLNSNDLLISALSLIKKPYKFKLNLNCYQIRGMLTQAKYRNIGYGSFLLKYIIDMVKKDDNIDLLWCNSRKNSVQFYEKNGFKKSSGCFFIKKIGIHYKMYFDCRI
;
A
#
# COMPACT_ATOMS: atom_id res chain seq x y z
N THR A 1 8.31 -11.47 4.45
CA THR A 1 8.19 -10.01 4.33
C THR A 1 9.21 -9.48 3.34
N LEU A 2 8.77 -8.64 2.44
CA LEU A 2 9.61 -7.96 1.47
C LEU A 2 9.64 -6.46 1.78
N HIS A 3 10.84 -5.87 1.81
CA HIS A 3 11.01 -4.45 2.06
C HIS A 3 11.49 -3.76 0.79
N PHE A 4 10.89 -2.62 0.49
CA PHE A 4 11.24 -1.81 -0.69
C PHE A 4 11.55 -0.40 -0.25
N VAL A 5 12.63 0.14 -0.79
CA VAL A 5 13.06 1.51 -0.48
C VAL A 5 13.36 2.26 -1.78
N LEU A 6 13.08 3.54 -1.76
CA LEU A 6 13.48 4.48 -2.80
C LEU A 6 14.53 5.40 -2.19
N ASN A 7 15.73 5.35 -2.72
CA ASN A 7 16.89 6.11 -2.22
C ASN A 7 17.44 7.05 -3.30
N SER A 8 18.08 8.12 -2.87
CA SER A 8 18.90 8.96 -3.72
C SER A 8 20.14 9.39 -2.92
N ASN A 9 21.33 9.12 -3.45
CA ASN A 9 22.61 9.47 -2.79
C ASN A 9 22.68 9.01 -1.33
N ASP A 10 22.29 7.74 -1.09
CA ASP A 10 22.24 7.13 0.24
C ASP A 10 21.22 7.75 1.19
N LEU A 11 20.35 8.64 0.70
CA LEU A 11 19.28 9.21 1.49
C LEU A 11 17.97 8.46 1.21
N LEU A 12 17.30 8.03 2.27
CA LEU A 12 16.00 7.40 2.16
C LEU A 12 14.94 8.44 1.76
N ILE A 13 14.23 8.18 0.68
CA ILE A 13 13.14 9.05 0.22
C ILE A 13 11.79 8.46 0.62
N SER A 14 11.56 7.20 0.29
CA SER A 14 10.28 6.53 0.53
C SER A 14 10.51 5.04 0.78
N ALA A 15 9.59 4.39 1.48
CA ALA A 15 9.69 2.96 1.78
C ALA A 15 8.31 2.36 1.95
N LEU A 16 8.22 1.05 1.73
CA LEU A 16 7.07 0.24 2.11
C LEU A 16 7.48 -1.21 2.27
N SER A 17 6.65 -1.99 2.96
CA SER A 17 6.86 -3.43 3.12
C SER A 17 5.65 -4.19 2.63
N LEU A 18 5.89 -5.40 2.08
CA LEU A 18 4.83 -6.34 1.70
C LEU A 18 4.93 -7.57 2.59
N ILE A 19 3.80 -7.96 3.17
CA ILE A 19 3.69 -9.15 4.01
C ILE A 19 2.60 -10.03 3.46
N LYS A 20 2.90 -11.32 3.23
CA LYS A 20 1.86 -12.27 2.83
C LYS A 20 0.86 -12.39 3.99
N LYS A 21 -0.37 -11.93 3.77
CA LYS A 21 -1.39 -11.93 4.80
C LYS A 21 -2.78 -11.95 4.17
N PRO A 22 -3.67 -12.85 4.62
CA PRO A 22 -5.03 -12.93 4.09
C PRO A 22 -5.79 -11.62 4.26
N TYR A 23 -6.61 -11.29 3.27
CA TYR A 23 -7.53 -10.17 3.33
C TYR A 23 -8.92 -10.68 3.66
N LYS A 24 -9.50 -10.21 4.75
CA LYS A 24 -10.75 -10.79 5.29
C LYS A 24 -11.92 -10.73 4.32
N PHE A 25 -11.92 -9.83 3.34
CA PHE A 25 -13.00 -9.71 2.36
C PHE A 25 -12.78 -10.57 1.11
N LYS A 26 -11.59 -11.19 0.97
CA LYS A 26 -11.21 -11.99 -0.21
C LYS A 26 -10.33 -13.16 0.22
N LEU A 27 -10.85 -14.03 1.09
CA LEU A 27 -10.07 -15.10 1.73
C LEU A 27 -9.58 -16.17 0.74
N ASN A 28 -10.19 -16.29 -0.42
CA ASN A 28 -9.81 -17.27 -1.43
C ASN A 28 -8.68 -16.79 -2.37
N LEU A 29 -8.17 -15.58 -2.15
CA LEU A 29 -7.11 -15.00 -2.97
C LEU A 29 -5.77 -15.01 -2.25
N ASN A 30 -4.68 -14.98 -3.02
CA ASN A 30 -3.34 -14.79 -2.50
C ASN A 30 -3.10 -13.30 -2.30
N CYS A 31 -3.17 -12.86 -1.05
CA CYS A 31 -3.13 -11.44 -0.69
C CYS A 31 -1.85 -11.07 0.03
N TYR A 32 -1.34 -9.87 -0.27
CA TYR A 32 -0.22 -9.27 0.44
C TYR A 32 -0.64 -7.93 1.01
N GLN A 33 -0.26 -7.68 2.25
CA GLN A 33 -0.53 -6.42 2.94
C GLN A 33 0.62 -5.46 2.76
N ILE A 34 0.29 -4.21 2.41
CA ILE A 34 1.25 -3.10 2.43
C ILE A 34 1.31 -2.56 3.86
N ARG A 35 2.52 -2.45 4.40
CA ARG A 35 2.78 -1.87 5.72
C ARG A 35 3.91 -0.87 5.64
N GLY A 36 3.95 0.07 6.59
CA GLY A 36 5.05 0.99 6.73
C GLY A 36 5.25 1.90 5.52
N MET A 37 4.19 2.17 4.74
CA MET A 37 4.30 3.12 3.65
C MET A 37 4.63 4.50 4.20
N LEU A 38 5.78 5.03 3.81
CA LEU A 38 6.23 6.34 4.25
C LEU A 38 7.00 7.07 3.16
N THR A 39 6.99 8.39 3.24
CA THR A 39 7.86 9.27 2.47
C THR A 39 8.41 10.30 3.43
N GLN A 40 9.72 10.55 3.39
CA GLN A 40 10.37 11.55 4.23
C GLN A 40 9.71 12.92 4.01
N ALA A 41 9.57 13.69 5.08
CA ALA A 41 8.80 14.94 5.08
C ALA A 41 9.22 15.91 3.97
N LYS A 42 10.53 16.07 3.75
CA LYS A 42 11.04 17.01 2.73
C LYS A 42 10.80 16.55 1.29
N TYR A 43 10.40 15.30 1.09
CA TYR A 43 10.12 14.76 -0.23
C TYR A 43 8.63 14.50 -0.47
N ARG A 44 7.76 14.92 0.45
CA ARG A 44 6.32 14.71 0.30
C ARG A 44 5.71 15.65 -0.75
N ASN A 45 4.57 15.22 -1.28
CA ASN A 45 3.77 15.99 -2.24
C ASN A 45 4.49 16.26 -3.57
N ILE A 46 5.51 15.44 -3.90
CA ILE A 46 6.26 15.55 -5.15
C ILE A 46 6.03 14.32 -6.04
N GLY A 47 5.42 13.26 -5.50
CA GLY A 47 5.09 12.07 -6.26
C GLY A 47 5.97 10.85 -6.00
N TYR A 48 6.93 10.92 -5.08
CA TYR A 48 7.82 9.79 -4.80
C TYR A 48 7.08 8.59 -4.21
N GLY A 49 6.11 8.82 -3.32
CA GLY A 49 5.31 7.73 -2.78
C GLY A 49 4.53 7.00 -3.86
N SER A 50 3.91 7.76 -4.78
CA SER A 50 3.20 7.19 -5.93
C SER A 50 4.15 6.45 -6.87
N PHE A 51 5.35 6.98 -7.08
CA PHE A 51 6.37 6.33 -7.90
C PHE A 51 6.70 4.94 -7.34
N LEU A 52 6.99 4.87 -6.04
CA LEU A 52 7.33 3.61 -5.39
C LEU A 52 6.14 2.63 -5.44
N LEU A 53 4.94 3.10 -5.12
CA LEU A 53 3.75 2.25 -5.12
C LEU A 53 3.45 1.71 -6.53
N LYS A 54 3.56 2.53 -7.56
CA LYS A 54 3.36 2.09 -8.95
C LYS A 54 4.40 1.06 -9.37
N TYR A 55 5.66 1.24 -8.96
CA TYR A 55 6.70 0.26 -9.21
C TYR A 55 6.33 -1.10 -8.62
N ILE A 56 5.86 -1.10 -7.38
CA ILE A 56 5.44 -2.32 -6.70
C ILE A 56 4.24 -2.95 -7.41
N ILE A 57 3.24 -2.16 -7.78
CA ILE A 57 2.06 -2.65 -8.50
C ILE A 57 2.48 -3.32 -9.82
N ASP A 58 3.35 -2.69 -10.58
CA ASP A 58 3.81 -3.25 -11.86
C ASP A 58 4.56 -4.56 -11.64
N MET A 59 5.36 -4.64 -10.59
CA MET A 59 6.09 -5.85 -10.24
C MET A 59 5.14 -6.99 -9.87
N VAL A 60 4.15 -6.73 -9.00
CA VAL A 60 3.23 -7.78 -8.54
C VAL A 60 2.26 -8.22 -9.64
N LYS A 61 1.90 -7.35 -10.58
CA LYS A 61 1.06 -7.74 -11.71
C LYS A 61 1.71 -8.80 -12.60
N LYS A 62 3.04 -8.88 -12.60
CA LYS A 62 3.79 -9.87 -13.35
C LYS A 62 3.96 -11.18 -12.60
N ASP A 63 3.54 -11.23 -11.33
CA ASP A 63 3.67 -12.40 -10.48
C ASP A 63 2.30 -13.07 -10.33
N ASP A 64 2.14 -14.23 -10.98
CA ASP A 64 0.87 -14.97 -10.95
C ASP A 64 0.49 -15.49 -9.57
N ASN A 65 1.41 -15.43 -8.61
CA ASN A 65 1.15 -15.89 -7.24
C ASN A 65 0.59 -14.78 -6.34
N ILE A 66 0.43 -13.58 -6.86
CA ILE A 66 -0.12 -12.46 -6.09
C ILE A 66 -1.39 -11.97 -6.76
N ASP A 67 -2.52 -12.13 -6.08
CA ASP A 67 -3.83 -11.74 -6.61
C ASP A 67 -4.25 -10.34 -6.19
N LEU A 68 -3.84 -9.91 -4.99
CA LEU A 68 -4.38 -8.70 -4.41
C LEU A 68 -3.40 -8.06 -3.42
N LEU A 69 -3.29 -6.75 -3.47
CA LEU A 69 -2.63 -5.93 -2.45
C LEU A 69 -3.69 -5.26 -1.59
N TRP A 70 -3.45 -5.17 -0.29
CA TRP A 70 -4.36 -4.47 0.60
C TRP A 70 -3.60 -3.72 1.68
N CYS A 71 -4.26 -2.77 2.31
CA CYS A 71 -3.68 -2.00 3.40
C CYS A 71 -4.75 -1.50 4.35
N ASN A 72 -4.31 -1.13 5.54
CA ASN A 72 -5.10 -0.34 6.48
C ASN A 72 -4.66 1.10 6.30
N SER A 73 -5.47 1.89 5.59
CA SER A 73 -5.14 3.27 5.29
C SER A 73 -5.66 4.21 6.37
N ARG A 74 -4.80 5.09 6.88
CA ARG A 74 -5.27 6.21 7.69
C ARG A 74 -6.18 7.09 6.84
N LYS A 75 -7.14 7.75 7.49
CA LYS A 75 -8.06 8.65 6.81
C LYS A 75 -7.34 9.63 5.86
N ASN A 76 -6.24 10.19 6.30
CA ASN A 76 -5.48 11.18 5.52
C ASN A 76 -4.77 10.59 4.30
N SER A 77 -4.63 9.27 4.23
CA SER A 77 -3.94 8.61 3.13
C SER A 77 -4.88 7.97 2.10
N VAL A 78 -6.19 8.04 2.34
CA VAL A 78 -7.19 7.42 1.46
C VAL A 78 -7.05 7.94 0.03
N GLN A 79 -6.95 9.27 -0.15
CA GLN A 79 -6.84 9.85 -1.49
C GLN A 79 -5.57 9.41 -2.21
N PHE A 80 -4.47 9.25 -1.47
CA PHE A 80 -3.22 8.75 -2.04
C PHE A 80 -3.42 7.35 -2.63
N TYR A 81 -4.05 6.45 -1.88
CA TYR A 81 -4.30 5.10 -2.38
C TYR A 81 -5.34 5.09 -3.51
N GLU A 82 -6.39 5.90 -3.41
CA GLU A 82 -7.41 5.96 -4.46
C GLU A 82 -6.83 6.43 -5.79
N LYS A 83 -5.97 7.43 -5.80
CA LYS A 83 -5.36 7.90 -7.05
C LYS A 83 -4.39 6.87 -7.64
N ASN A 84 -3.95 5.91 -6.85
CA ASN A 84 -3.11 4.80 -7.32
C ASN A 84 -3.92 3.53 -7.61
N GLY A 85 -5.24 3.63 -7.70
CA GLY A 85 -6.10 2.54 -8.14
C GLY A 85 -6.69 1.67 -7.05
N PHE A 86 -6.45 1.99 -5.78
CA PHE A 86 -7.02 1.26 -4.66
C PHE A 86 -8.46 1.67 -4.42
N LYS A 87 -9.24 0.75 -3.86
CA LYS A 87 -10.64 0.97 -3.50
C LYS A 87 -10.86 0.65 -2.02
N LYS A 88 -11.78 1.37 -1.38
CA LYS A 88 -12.24 1.02 -0.04
C LYS A 88 -13.14 -0.21 -0.10
N SER A 89 -12.96 -1.15 0.85
CA SER A 89 -13.77 -2.37 0.92
C SER A 89 -15.08 -2.16 1.65
N SER A 90 -15.07 -1.35 2.70
CA SER A 90 -16.22 -1.12 3.55
C SER A 90 -16.01 0.15 4.34
N GLY A 91 -16.84 0.37 5.38
CA GLY A 91 -16.71 1.53 6.25
C GLY A 91 -15.40 1.59 7.01
N CYS A 92 -15.24 2.63 7.77
CA CYS A 92 -14.04 2.87 8.56
C CYS A 92 -14.02 2.01 9.82
N PHE A 93 -12.84 1.91 10.43
CA PHE A 93 -12.64 1.33 11.75
C PHE A 93 -11.65 2.19 12.53
N PHE A 94 -11.65 2.03 13.85
CA PHE A 94 -10.83 2.86 14.73
C PHE A 94 -9.67 2.05 15.28
N ILE A 95 -8.45 2.59 15.20
CA ILE A 95 -7.29 2.03 15.87
C ILE A 95 -6.94 2.95 17.03
N LYS A 96 -6.94 2.40 18.24
CA LYS A 96 -6.66 3.16 19.45
C LYS A 96 -5.34 3.92 19.32
N LYS A 97 -5.36 5.21 19.65
CA LYS A 97 -4.22 6.14 19.61
C LYS A 97 -3.76 6.54 18.20
N ILE A 98 -4.31 5.92 17.15
CA ILE A 98 -3.91 6.25 15.77
C ILE A 98 -5.06 6.90 15.00
N GLY A 99 -6.30 6.47 15.25
CA GLY A 99 -7.48 7.10 14.70
C GLY A 99 -8.22 6.25 13.68
N ILE A 100 -8.96 6.91 12.80
CA ILE A 100 -9.82 6.28 11.81
C ILE A 100 -9.00 5.71 10.67
N HIS A 101 -9.31 4.46 10.30
CA HIS A 101 -8.67 3.73 9.22
C HIS A 101 -9.70 3.15 8.27
N TYR A 102 -9.26 2.87 7.04
CA TYR A 102 -10.05 2.20 6.02
C TYR A 102 -9.25 1.04 5.45
N LYS A 103 -9.91 -0.12 5.27
CA LYS A 103 -9.31 -1.21 4.53
C LYS A 103 -9.46 -0.91 3.05
N MET A 104 -8.32 -0.91 2.33
CA MET A 104 -8.27 -0.61 0.92
C MET A 104 -7.55 -1.73 0.18
N TYR A 105 -7.91 -1.95 -1.07
CA TYR A 105 -7.33 -3.03 -1.85
C TYR A 105 -7.12 -2.64 -3.31
N PHE A 106 -6.19 -3.33 -3.94
CA PHE A 106 -5.91 -3.25 -5.37
C PHE A 106 -5.91 -4.67 -5.93
N ASP A 107 -6.76 -4.93 -6.91
CA ASP A 107 -6.83 -6.24 -7.57
C ASP A 107 -5.76 -6.32 -8.64
N CYS A 108 -4.77 -7.20 -8.45
CA CYS A 108 -3.61 -7.33 -9.34
C CYS A 108 -3.88 -8.20 -10.57
N ARG A 109 -5.06 -8.81 -10.67
CA ARG A 109 -5.40 -9.77 -11.73
C ARG A 109 -5.91 -9.12 -13.00
N ILE A 110 -6.07 -7.83 -13.00
CA ILE A 110 -6.65 -7.10 -14.12
C ILE A 110 -5.56 -6.54 -15.01
#